data_0149800a07480e0d258a76bb6ace986e
#
_entry.id   0149800a07480e0d258a76bb6ace986e
#
_cell.length_a   1.000
_cell.length_b   1.000
_cell.length_c   1.000
_cell.angle_alpha   90.00
_cell.angle_beta   90.00
_cell.angle_gamma   90.00
#
_symmetry.space_group_name_H-M   'P 1'
#
loop_
_entity.id
_entity.type
_entity.pdbx_description
1 polymer ?
#
loop_
_entity_poly.entity_id
_entity_poly.type
_entity_poly.pdbx_seq_one_letter_code
_entity_poly.pdbx_strand_id
1 'polypeptide(L)'
;MTFLTQVLNGLQLGSIYALVALGYTMVYGIILLLNFAHGDIIMVGAYISWIVMSQLGLSPILAVLLSVAGCTLLGVLIDKVAYAPLRNAPRLSILITAIGVSYFLENGAQLVFGADAKVVPSFIDSSAIEVANLQLSPTALLTIAVTAVSTAILTFLVQRTKLGKAMRAVSEDMGAARLMGINVNTTISFTFAMGSALAGIGAVLYSMAYSQATPTMGVMLGTKAFVAAVLGGIGSIPGAVIGGLLVGFAEVFVSAIGLSVWKDAVVFLLLIIVLIVKPTGILGRTMSEKV
;
A
#
# COMPACT_ATOMS: atom_id res chain seq x y z
N MET A 1 -29.07 -3.71 3.18
CA MET A 1 -28.16 -2.60 2.78
C MET A 1 -28.48 -2.21 1.35
N THR A 2 -28.56 -0.92 1.05
CA THR A 2 -28.84 -0.46 -0.31
C THR A 2 -27.63 -0.72 -1.23
N PHE A 3 -27.85 -0.97 -2.52
CA PHE A 3 -26.77 -1.18 -3.52
C PHE A 3 -25.73 -0.04 -3.45
N LEU A 4 -26.17 1.18 -3.26
CA LEU A 4 -25.29 2.35 -3.20
C LEU A 4 -24.38 2.34 -1.97
N THR A 5 -24.83 1.83 -0.83
CA THR A 5 -24.00 1.63 0.36
C THR A 5 -22.87 0.62 0.08
N GLN A 6 -23.14 -0.45 -0.68
CA GLN A 6 -22.11 -1.42 -1.07
C GLN A 6 -21.11 -0.81 -2.05
N VAL A 7 -21.55 0.04 -2.96
CA VAL A 7 -20.65 0.78 -3.86
C VAL A 7 -19.70 1.68 -3.05
N LEU A 8 -20.20 2.42 -2.05
CA LEU A 8 -19.37 3.28 -1.20
C LEU A 8 -18.38 2.47 -0.36
N ASN A 9 -18.81 1.34 0.21
CA ASN A 9 -17.93 0.44 0.94
C ASN A 9 -16.83 -0.14 0.03
N GLY A 10 -17.19 -0.50 -1.20
CA GLY A 10 -16.23 -0.97 -2.22
C GLY A 10 -15.25 0.11 -2.61
N LEU A 11 -15.69 1.36 -2.77
CA LEU A 11 -14.82 2.51 -2.99
C LEU A 11 -13.89 2.76 -1.81
N GLN A 12 -14.39 2.70 -0.57
CA GLN A 12 -13.57 2.87 0.64
C GLN A 12 -12.46 1.82 0.71
N LEU A 13 -12.84 0.55 0.66
CA LEU A 13 -11.89 -0.57 0.76
C LEU A 13 -10.91 -0.57 -0.41
N GLY A 14 -11.42 -0.34 -1.63
CA GLY A 14 -10.62 -0.24 -2.83
C GLY A 14 -9.65 0.94 -2.80
N SER A 15 -10.02 2.06 -2.17
CA SER A 15 -9.13 3.21 -1.96
C SER A 15 -7.96 2.87 -1.03
N ILE A 16 -8.19 2.10 0.04
CA ILE A 16 -7.11 1.62 0.92
C ILE A 16 -6.17 0.71 0.13
N TYR A 17 -6.70 -0.28 -0.59
CA TYR A 17 -5.88 -1.16 -1.42
C TYR A 17 -5.12 -0.40 -2.50
N ALA A 18 -5.71 0.63 -3.10
CA ALA A 18 -5.05 1.48 -4.09
C ALA A 18 -3.85 2.23 -3.50
N LEU A 19 -3.97 2.82 -2.31
CA LEU A 19 -2.85 3.50 -1.64
C LEU A 19 -1.68 2.55 -1.38
N VAL A 20 -1.95 1.36 -0.89
CA VAL A 20 -0.93 0.35 -0.63
C VAL A 20 -0.32 -0.16 -1.93
N ALA A 21 -1.16 -0.43 -2.94
CA ALA A 21 -0.73 -0.84 -4.27
C ALA A 21 0.14 0.21 -4.97
N LEU A 22 -0.10 1.50 -4.74
CA LEU A 22 0.76 2.59 -5.20
C LEU A 22 2.16 2.48 -4.60
N GLY A 23 2.29 2.14 -3.31
CA GLY A 23 3.58 1.91 -2.67
C GLY A 23 4.35 0.75 -3.32
N TYR A 24 3.70 -0.39 -3.56
CA TYR A 24 4.27 -1.52 -4.31
C TYR A 24 4.70 -1.12 -5.72
N THR A 25 3.80 -0.46 -6.44
CA THR A 25 4.02 -0.04 -7.83
C THR A 25 5.20 0.93 -7.96
N MET A 26 5.40 1.82 -6.98
CA MET A 26 6.52 2.75 -6.98
C MET A 26 7.86 2.03 -6.84
N VAL A 27 7.98 1.13 -5.88
CA VAL A 27 9.24 0.39 -5.64
C VAL A 27 9.51 -0.56 -6.80
N TYR A 28 8.54 -1.36 -7.19
CA TYR A 28 8.70 -2.31 -8.30
C TYR A 28 9.00 -1.60 -9.64
N GLY A 29 8.32 -0.50 -9.93
CA GLY A 29 8.50 0.25 -11.17
C GLY A 29 9.91 0.78 -11.39
N ILE A 30 10.75 0.85 -10.34
CA ILE A 30 12.12 1.38 -10.44
C ILE A 30 13.16 0.27 -10.35
N ILE A 31 13.00 -0.68 -9.43
CA ILE A 31 14.04 -1.69 -9.18
C ILE A 31 13.64 -3.10 -9.62
N LEU A 32 12.41 -3.26 -10.14
CA LEU A 32 11.84 -4.56 -10.56
C LEU A 32 11.89 -5.63 -9.45
N LEU A 33 11.81 -5.22 -8.20
CA LEU A 33 11.85 -6.08 -7.02
C LEU A 33 10.59 -5.90 -6.19
N LEU A 34 10.04 -7.02 -5.74
CA LEU A 34 8.90 -7.05 -4.85
C LEU A 34 9.36 -6.86 -3.40
N ASN A 35 8.81 -5.86 -2.73
CA ASN A 35 9.03 -5.64 -1.30
C ASN A 35 7.91 -6.29 -0.50
N PHE A 36 8.04 -7.57 -0.12
CA PHE A 36 7.01 -8.25 0.69
C PHE A 36 6.85 -7.64 2.08
N ALA A 37 7.89 -6.98 2.63
CA ALA A 37 7.79 -6.26 3.90
C ALA A 37 6.92 -4.98 3.83
N HIS A 38 6.42 -4.59 2.64
CA HIS A 38 5.62 -3.36 2.51
C HIS A 38 4.30 -3.42 3.29
N GLY A 39 3.67 -4.59 3.36
CA GLY A 39 2.51 -4.81 4.21
C GLY A 39 2.80 -4.59 5.70
N ASP A 40 3.99 -5.02 6.15
CA ASP A 40 4.37 -4.90 7.55
C ASP A 40 4.75 -3.47 7.94
N ILE A 41 5.17 -2.64 6.97
CA ILE A 41 5.31 -1.19 7.19
C ILE A 41 3.94 -0.59 7.55
N ILE A 42 2.85 -1.06 6.92
CA ILE A 42 1.49 -0.62 7.26
C ILE A 42 1.11 -1.08 8.67
N MET A 43 1.41 -2.32 9.02
CA MET A 43 1.22 -2.83 10.37
C MET A 43 1.92 -1.93 11.40
N VAL A 44 3.18 -1.59 11.19
CA VAL A 44 3.93 -0.68 12.08
C VAL A 44 3.24 0.69 12.17
N GLY A 45 2.76 1.24 11.04
CA GLY A 45 2.00 2.48 11.02
C GLY A 45 0.71 2.42 11.84
N ALA A 46 -0.01 1.29 11.80
CA ALA A 46 -1.20 1.07 12.62
C ALA A 46 -0.86 1.00 14.12
N TYR A 47 0.24 0.33 14.50
CA TYR A 47 0.72 0.34 15.88
C TYR A 47 1.17 1.72 16.36
N ILE A 48 1.83 2.52 15.52
CA ILE A 48 2.17 3.90 15.85
C ILE A 48 0.89 4.70 16.12
N SER A 49 -0.14 4.56 15.27
CA SER A 49 -1.43 5.22 15.47
C SER A 49 -2.08 4.79 16.78
N TRP A 50 -2.05 3.49 17.09
CA TRP A 50 -2.56 2.96 18.35
C TRP A 50 -1.81 3.53 19.57
N ILE A 51 -0.47 3.55 19.55
CA ILE A 51 0.34 4.10 20.64
C ILE A 51 0.00 5.58 20.85
N VAL A 52 -0.02 6.37 19.78
CA VAL A 52 -0.24 7.81 19.86
C VAL A 52 -1.62 8.15 20.41
N MET A 53 -2.66 7.43 19.96
CA MET A 53 -4.03 7.74 20.35
C MET A 53 -4.46 7.05 21.63
N SER A 54 -4.12 5.75 21.83
CA SER A 54 -4.60 4.97 22.97
C SER A 54 -3.70 5.05 24.18
N GLN A 55 -2.37 5.12 24.00
CA GLN A 55 -1.43 5.13 25.11
C GLN A 55 -1.05 6.54 25.53
N LEU A 56 -0.81 7.43 24.56
CA LEU A 56 -0.39 8.81 24.81
C LEU A 56 -1.55 9.79 24.85
N GLY A 57 -2.76 9.39 24.43
CA GLY A 57 -3.95 10.25 24.40
C GLY A 57 -3.81 11.48 23.50
N LEU A 58 -2.93 11.42 22.48
CA LEU A 58 -2.67 12.55 21.60
C LEU A 58 -3.70 12.61 20.45
N SER A 59 -3.72 13.77 19.78
CA SER A 59 -4.69 14.02 18.72
C SER A 59 -4.52 13.09 17.50
N PRO A 60 -5.61 12.77 16.79
CA PRO A 60 -5.56 11.99 15.56
C PRO A 60 -4.63 12.54 14.46
N ILE A 61 -4.51 13.87 14.38
CA ILE A 61 -3.60 14.53 13.43
C ILE A 61 -2.15 14.17 13.72
N LEU A 62 -1.75 14.14 15.01
CA LEU A 62 -0.41 13.70 15.40
C LEU A 62 -0.20 12.20 15.10
N ALA A 63 -1.23 11.38 15.28
CA ALA A 63 -1.16 9.96 14.91
C ALA A 63 -0.86 9.79 13.41
N VAL A 64 -1.52 10.55 12.53
CA VAL A 64 -1.24 10.54 11.08
C VAL A 64 0.21 10.97 10.80
N LEU A 65 0.64 12.10 11.34
CA LEU A 65 1.99 12.64 11.09
C LEU A 65 3.08 11.69 11.56
N LEU A 66 2.94 11.14 12.78
CA LEU A 66 3.92 10.21 13.35
C LEU A 66 3.90 8.85 12.65
N SER A 67 2.73 8.37 12.22
CA SER A 67 2.60 7.15 11.42
C SER A 67 3.31 7.30 10.08
N VAL A 68 3.06 8.38 9.36
CA VAL A 68 3.71 8.66 8.07
C VAL A 68 5.23 8.82 8.24
N ALA A 69 5.67 9.57 9.26
CA ALA A 69 7.09 9.77 9.54
C ALA A 69 7.77 8.46 9.92
N GLY A 70 7.18 7.67 10.83
CA GLY A 70 7.70 6.39 11.29
C GLY A 70 7.78 5.36 10.16
N CYS A 71 6.72 5.23 9.36
CA CYS A 71 6.73 4.36 8.18
C CYS A 71 7.77 4.77 7.15
N THR A 72 7.92 6.09 6.90
CA THR A 72 8.93 6.61 5.98
C THR A 72 10.35 6.28 6.45
N LEU A 73 10.64 6.51 7.72
CA LEU A 73 11.94 6.18 8.33
C LEU A 73 12.22 4.68 8.27
N LEU A 74 11.22 3.86 8.62
CA LEU A 74 11.33 2.41 8.54
C LEU A 74 11.60 1.94 7.11
N GLY A 75 10.89 2.47 6.12
CA GLY A 75 11.09 2.11 4.72
C GLY A 75 12.48 2.47 4.20
N VAL A 76 13.01 3.64 4.57
CA VAL A 76 14.38 4.03 4.25
C VAL A 76 15.40 3.14 4.98
N LEU A 77 15.12 2.77 6.24
CA LEU A 77 15.97 1.85 7.00
C LEU A 77 16.02 0.47 6.33
N ILE A 78 14.87 -0.07 5.96
CA ILE A 78 14.76 -1.35 5.24
C ILE A 78 15.53 -1.29 3.92
N ASP A 79 15.39 -0.22 3.12
CA ASP A 79 16.19 -0.06 1.90
C ASP A 79 17.67 -0.10 2.21
N LYS A 80 18.15 0.72 3.13
CA LYS A 80 19.60 0.85 3.41
C LYS A 80 20.22 -0.38 4.03
N VAL A 81 19.51 -1.05 4.94
CA VAL A 81 20.05 -2.19 5.70
C VAL A 81 19.86 -3.51 4.97
N ALA A 82 18.67 -3.72 4.38
CA ALA A 82 18.31 -5.01 3.81
C ALA A 82 18.50 -5.06 2.27
N TYR A 83 18.10 -4.00 1.54
CA TYR A 83 18.08 -4.06 0.07
C TYR A 83 19.31 -3.45 -0.59
N ALA A 84 19.83 -2.34 -0.06
CA ALA A 84 20.99 -1.66 -0.67
C ALA A 84 22.23 -2.55 -0.79
N PRO A 85 22.58 -3.38 0.22
CA PRO A 85 23.73 -4.30 0.12
C PRO A 85 23.53 -5.39 -0.93
N LEU A 86 22.27 -5.74 -1.23
CA LEU A 86 21.92 -6.85 -2.12
C LEU A 86 21.56 -6.41 -3.56
N ARG A 87 21.71 -5.13 -3.91
CA ARG A 87 21.32 -4.61 -5.24
C ARG A 87 22.01 -5.30 -6.41
N ASN A 88 23.20 -5.84 -6.18
CA ASN A 88 23.96 -6.60 -7.19
C ASN A 88 23.85 -8.13 -7.00
N ALA A 89 23.06 -8.58 -6.02
CA ALA A 89 22.85 -10.01 -5.77
C ALA A 89 21.78 -10.60 -6.70
N PRO A 90 21.72 -11.93 -6.83
CA PRO A 90 20.64 -12.59 -7.57
C PRO A 90 19.27 -12.19 -7.01
N ARG A 91 18.26 -12.05 -7.90
CA ARG A 91 16.88 -11.64 -7.53
C ARG A 91 16.29 -12.50 -6.41
N LEU A 92 16.63 -13.80 -6.39
CA LEU A 92 16.17 -14.72 -5.34
C LEU A 92 16.66 -14.33 -3.95
N SER A 93 17.92 -13.89 -3.82
CA SER A 93 18.47 -13.45 -2.52
C SER A 93 17.72 -12.24 -1.97
N ILE A 94 17.34 -11.31 -2.83
CA ILE A 94 16.57 -10.12 -2.45
C ILE A 94 15.14 -10.50 -2.03
N LEU A 95 14.52 -11.43 -2.75
CA LEU A 95 13.20 -11.96 -2.44
C LEU A 95 13.18 -12.63 -1.05
N ILE A 96 14.17 -13.51 -0.77
CA ILE A 96 14.29 -14.19 0.53
C ILE A 96 14.50 -13.16 1.64
N THR A 97 15.34 -12.14 1.40
CA THR A 97 15.57 -11.06 2.36
C THR A 97 14.29 -10.27 2.64
N ALA A 98 13.48 -9.99 1.60
CA ALA A 98 12.19 -9.32 1.77
C ALA A 98 11.25 -10.10 2.69
N ILE A 99 11.17 -11.42 2.50
CA ILE A 99 10.38 -12.32 3.34
C ILE A 99 10.96 -12.36 4.77
N GLY A 100 12.30 -12.42 4.91
CA GLY A 100 12.96 -12.38 6.21
C GLY A 100 12.67 -11.10 6.99
N VAL A 101 12.71 -9.93 6.33
CA VAL A 101 12.35 -8.65 6.94
C VAL A 101 10.87 -8.63 7.35
N SER A 102 9.98 -9.16 6.51
CA SER A 102 8.55 -9.28 6.83
C SER A 102 8.33 -10.07 8.12
N TYR A 103 8.86 -11.29 8.20
CA TYR A 103 8.78 -12.10 9.41
C TYR A 103 9.44 -11.48 10.64
N PHE A 104 10.55 -10.77 10.44
CA PHE A 104 11.21 -10.04 11.54
C PHE A 104 10.31 -8.95 12.11
N LEU A 105 9.63 -8.17 11.27
CA LEU A 105 8.71 -7.13 11.70
C LEU A 105 7.46 -7.70 12.36
N GLU A 106 6.86 -8.74 11.77
CA GLU A 106 5.67 -9.40 12.29
C GLU A 106 5.92 -10.02 13.67
N ASN A 107 6.94 -10.88 13.77
CA ASN A 107 7.27 -11.53 15.05
C ASN A 107 7.81 -10.53 16.08
N GLY A 108 8.56 -9.51 15.64
CA GLY A 108 8.98 -8.40 16.50
C GLY A 108 7.80 -7.66 17.10
N ALA A 109 6.76 -7.35 16.28
CA ALA A 109 5.53 -6.74 16.77
C ALA A 109 4.80 -7.65 17.76
N GLN A 110 4.74 -8.97 17.51
CA GLN A 110 4.14 -9.92 18.44
C GLN A 110 4.87 -9.98 19.79
N LEU A 111 6.20 -9.94 19.77
CA LEU A 111 6.99 -9.94 21.00
C LEU A 111 6.82 -8.65 21.82
N VAL A 112 6.71 -7.51 21.16
CA VAL A 112 6.62 -6.20 21.83
C VAL A 112 5.20 -5.89 22.29
N PHE A 113 4.20 -6.16 21.46
CA PHE A 113 2.80 -5.75 21.69
C PHE A 113 1.88 -6.91 22.06
N GLY A 114 2.34 -8.17 21.96
CA GLY A 114 1.52 -9.37 22.11
C GLY A 114 0.78 -9.74 20.83
N ALA A 115 0.16 -10.90 20.80
CA ALA A 115 -0.57 -11.42 19.64
C ALA A 115 -2.00 -10.86 19.50
N ASP A 116 -2.52 -10.25 20.57
CA ASP A 116 -3.91 -9.77 20.63
C ASP A 116 -4.11 -8.51 19.80
N ALA A 117 -5.32 -8.39 19.21
CA ALA A 117 -5.72 -7.19 18.50
C ALA A 117 -5.79 -5.99 19.47
N LYS A 118 -5.16 -4.88 19.07
CA LYS A 118 -5.21 -3.61 19.80
C LYS A 118 -6.30 -2.72 19.21
N VAL A 119 -7.20 -2.23 20.05
CA VAL A 119 -8.28 -1.35 19.62
C VAL A 119 -7.72 0.04 19.38
N VAL A 120 -7.88 0.53 18.15
CA VAL A 120 -7.52 1.89 17.76
C VAL A 120 -8.77 2.77 17.91
N PRO A 121 -8.73 3.86 18.69
CA PRO A 121 -9.86 4.76 18.83
C PRO A 121 -10.31 5.34 17.49
N SER A 122 -11.59 5.65 17.38
CA SER A 122 -12.13 6.30 16.19
C SER A 122 -11.56 7.72 16.04
N PHE A 123 -11.14 8.07 14.83
CA PHE A 123 -10.60 9.41 14.50
C PHE A 123 -11.72 10.45 14.34
N ILE A 124 -12.91 10.00 14.00
CA ILE A 124 -14.08 10.84 13.70
C ILE A 124 -15.29 10.19 14.37
N ASP A 125 -16.18 11.00 14.90
CA ASP A 125 -17.49 10.51 15.35
C ASP A 125 -18.18 9.79 14.21
N SER A 126 -18.46 8.52 14.42
CA SER A 126 -19.00 7.61 13.40
C SER A 126 -20.51 7.75 13.19
N SER A 127 -21.09 8.89 13.60
CA SER A 127 -22.48 9.19 13.27
C SER A 127 -22.62 9.26 11.75
N ALA A 128 -23.33 8.28 11.19
CA ALA A 128 -23.58 8.25 9.76
C ALA A 128 -24.31 9.54 9.35
N ILE A 129 -23.80 10.20 8.31
CA ILE A 129 -24.47 11.36 7.73
C ILE A 129 -25.62 10.82 6.88
N GLU A 130 -26.84 11.05 7.31
CA GLU A 130 -28.02 10.67 6.52
C GLU A 130 -28.30 11.74 5.46
N VAL A 131 -28.06 11.39 4.20
CA VAL A 131 -28.41 12.21 3.05
C VAL A 131 -29.35 11.41 2.15
N ALA A 132 -30.57 11.86 1.98
CA ALA A 132 -31.58 11.24 1.08
C ALA A 132 -31.75 9.72 1.30
N ASN A 133 -31.92 9.27 2.56
CA ASN A 133 -32.02 7.86 2.97
C ASN A 133 -30.75 7.01 2.77
N LEU A 134 -29.60 7.64 2.54
CA LEU A 134 -28.29 7.00 2.46
C LEU A 134 -27.50 7.27 3.76
N GLN A 135 -27.04 6.21 4.38
CA GLN A 135 -26.09 6.31 5.49
C GLN A 135 -24.68 6.39 4.93
N LEU A 136 -24.15 7.60 4.86
CA LEU A 136 -22.77 7.86 4.42
C LEU A 136 -21.85 7.78 5.63
N SER A 137 -20.88 6.87 5.60
CA SER A 137 -19.82 6.86 6.60
C SER A 137 -18.84 8.01 6.34
N PRO A 138 -18.63 8.94 7.31
CA PRO A 138 -17.63 10.01 7.17
C PRO A 138 -16.23 9.46 6.91
N THR A 139 -15.91 8.30 7.50
CA THR A 139 -14.62 7.61 7.30
C THR A 139 -14.44 7.14 5.86
N ALA A 140 -15.51 6.70 5.18
CA ALA A 140 -15.46 6.30 3.78
C ALA A 140 -15.15 7.49 2.87
N LEU A 141 -15.85 8.61 3.07
CA LEU A 141 -15.63 9.83 2.29
C LEU A 141 -14.21 10.37 2.49
N LEU A 142 -13.72 10.41 3.73
CA LEU A 142 -12.36 10.82 4.05
C LEU A 142 -11.34 9.91 3.38
N THR A 143 -11.53 8.59 3.45
CA THR A 143 -10.63 7.60 2.84
C THR A 143 -10.51 7.82 1.33
N ILE A 144 -11.63 7.98 0.64
CA ILE A 144 -11.66 8.22 -0.80
C ILE A 144 -10.97 9.55 -1.15
N ALA A 145 -11.27 10.62 -0.40
CA ALA A 145 -10.66 11.93 -0.62
C ALA A 145 -9.15 11.93 -0.39
N VAL A 146 -8.69 11.35 0.71
CA VAL A 146 -7.25 11.25 1.04
C VAL A 146 -6.52 10.41 -0.01
N THR A 147 -7.11 9.30 -0.46
CA THR A 147 -6.54 8.47 -1.52
C THR A 147 -6.43 9.23 -2.84
N ALA A 148 -7.47 9.95 -3.25
CA ALA A 148 -7.46 10.75 -4.47
C ALA A 148 -6.38 11.85 -4.42
N VAL A 149 -6.29 12.57 -3.30
CA VAL A 149 -5.27 13.61 -3.08
C VAL A 149 -3.87 13.02 -3.07
N SER A 150 -3.65 11.93 -2.34
CA SER A 150 -2.35 11.24 -2.29
C SER A 150 -1.92 10.74 -3.67
N THR A 151 -2.85 10.18 -4.45
CA THR A 151 -2.60 9.75 -5.84
C THR A 151 -2.25 10.92 -6.74
N ALA A 152 -2.96 12.05 -6.62
CA ALA A 152 -2.67 13.26 -7.39
C ALA A 152 -1.29 13.84 -7.05
N ILE A 153 -0.95 13.94 -5.76
CA ILE A 153 0.37 14.38 -5.29
C ILE A 153 1.46 13.46 -5.82
N LEU A 154 1.28 12.14 -5.68
CA LEU A 154 2.26 11.16 -6.18
C LEU A 154 2.46 11.29 -7.68
N THR A 155 1.37 11.39 -8.44
CA THR A 155 1.41 11.55 -9.90
C THR A 155 2.15 12.83 -10.29
N PHE A 156 1.86 13.93 -9.60
CA PHE A 156 2.57 15.20 -9.81
C PHE A 156 4.07 15.07 -9.51
N LEU A 157 4.44 14.49 -8.36
CA LEU A 157 5.82 14.26 -7.96
C LEU A 157 6.58 13.42 -9.00
N VAL A 158 6.00 12.32 -9.44
CA VAL A 158 6.65 11.42 -10.41
C VAL A 158 6.73 12.04 -11.80
N GLN A 159 5.70 12.75 -12.26
CA GLN A 159 5.66 13.27 -13.63
C GLN A 159 6.34 14.63 -13.81
N ARG A 160 6.28 15.51 -12.80
CA ARG A 160 6.65 16.93 -12.95
C ARG A 160 7.91 17.32 -12.19
N THR A 161 8.41 16.55 -11.23
CA THR A 161 9.58 16.93 -10.43
C THR A 161 10.90 16.40 -10.99
N LYS A 162 12.02 17.00 -10.56
CA LYS A 162 13.38 16.52 -10.90
C LYS A 162 13.62 15.10 -10.36
N LEU A 163 13.13 14.82 -9.14
CA LEU A 163 13.23 13.49 -8.52
C LEU A 163 12.42 12.45 -9.33
N GLY A 164 11.21 12.78 -9.76
CA GLY A 164 10.41 11.90 -10.61
C GLY A 164 11.05 11.64 -11.97
N LYS A 165 11.76 12.63 -12.55
CA LYS A 165 12.58 12.41 -13.77
C LYS A 165 13.72 11.43 -13.50
N ALA A 166 14.42 11.58 -12.36
CA ALA A 166 15.48 10.66 -11.95
C ALA A 166 14.94 9.23 -11.73
N MET A 167 13.76 9.10 -11.10
CA MET A 167 13.09 7.81 -10.89
C MET A 167 12.80 7.11 -12.23
N ARG A 168 12.23 7.81 -13.19
CA ARG A 168 11.96 7.26 -14.54
C ARG A 168 13.23 6.92 -15.31
N ALA A 169 14.27 7.74 -15.22
CA ALA A 169 15.56 7.43 -15.84
C ALA A 169 16.18 6.16 -15.26
N VAL A 170 16.14 6.00 -13.93
CA VAL A 170 16.66 4.80 -13.23
C VAL A 170 15.83 3.56 -13.59
N SER A 171 14.52 3.69 -13.79
CA SER A 171 13.65 2.57 -14.18
C SER A 171 13.89 2.09 -15.62
N GLU A 172 14.33 2.97 -16.50
CA GLU A 172 14.67 2.62 -17.89
C GLU A 172 16.06 1.97 -18.00
N ASP A 173 17.09 2.59 -17.43
CA ASP A 173 18.45 2.06 -17.42
C ASP A 173 19.27 2.68 -16.28
N MET A 174 19.62 1.84 -15.28
CA MET A 174 20.42 2.27 -14.12
C MET A 174 21.85 2.66 -14.51
N GLY A 175 22.43 2.02 -15.53
CA GLY A 175 23.78 2.31 -16.02
C GLY A 175 23.83 3.65 -16.71
N ALA A 176 22.96 3.87 -17.67
CA ALA A 176 22.83 5.15 -18.39
C ALA A 176 22.49 6.30 -17.42
N ALA A 177 21.60 6.08 -16.45
CA ALA A 177 21.27 7.07 -15.44
C ALA A 177 22.49 7.49 -14.61
N ARG A 178 23.38 6.55 -14.22
CA ARG A 178 24.63 6.86 -13.52
C ARG A 178 25.57 7.71 -14.40
N LEU A 179 25.71 7.36 -15.67
CA LEU A 179 26.54 8.14 -16.61
C LEU A 179 26.05 9.58 -16.80
N MET A 180 24.74 9.78 -16.69
CA MET A 180 24.11 11.10 -16.72
C MET A 180 24.17 11.85 -15.37
N GLY A 181 24.93 11.33 -14.37
CA GLY A 181 25.12 11.97 -13.09
C GLY A 181 23.97 11.77 -12.08
N ILE A 182 23.02 10.85 -12.35
CA ILE A 182 21.93 10.56 -11.41
C ILE A 182 22.45 9.62 -10.32
N ASN A 183 22.28 10.00 -9.05
CA ASN A 183 22.59 9.12 -7.94
C ASN A 183 21.46 8.07 -7.78
N VAL A 184 21.71 6.88 -8.35
CA VAL A 184 20.75 5.76 -8.35
C VAL A 184 20.38 5.35 -6.92
N ASN A 185 21.34 5.29 -6.00
CA ASN A 185 21.09 4.89 -4.62
C ASN A 185 20.15 5.84 -3.90
N THR A 186 20.37 7.14 -4.03
CA THR A 186 19.50 8.15 -3.44
C THR A 186 18.11 8.11 -4.07
N THR A 187 18.02 7.91 -5.38
CA THR A 187 16.74 7.80 -6.09
C THR A 187 15.92 6.60 -5.62
N ILE A 188 16.55 5.45 -5.41
CA ILE A 188 15.89 4.25 -4.89
C ILE A 188 15.43 4.47 -3.44
N SER A 189 16.32 4.98 -2.55
CA SER A 189 15.94 5.26 -1.15
C SER A 189 14.78 6.27 -1.06
N PHE A 190 14.74 7.27 -1.93
CA PHE A 190 13.63 8.21 -2.01
C PHE A 190 12.32 7.53 -2.46
N THR A 191 12.40 6.56 -3.36
CA THR A 191 11.24 5.77 -3.78
C THR A 191 10.68 4.94 -2.63
N PHE A 192 11.57 4.29 -1.85
CA PHE A 192 11.17 3.58 -0.62
C PHE A 192 10.51 4.53 0.38
N ALA A 193 11.09 5.73 0.57
CA ALA A 193 10.51 6.75 1.45
C ALA A 193 9.08 7.13 1.03
N MET A 194 8.87 7.39 -0.27
CA MET A 194 7.55 7.75 -0.80
C MET A 194 6.54 6.61 -0.69
N GLY A 195 6.94 5.39 -1.07
CA GLY A 195 6.08 4.21 -0.94
C GLY A 195 5.67 3.96 0.52
N SER A 196 6.63 4.08 1.44
CA SER A 196 6.39 3.89 2.88
C SER A 196 5.59 5.03 3.51
N ALA A 197 5.69 6.26 3.01
CA ALA A 197 4.83 7.37 3.41
C ALA A 197 3.36 7.07 3.04
N LEU A 198 3.10 6.55 1.83
CA LEU A 198 1.77 6.10 1.42
C LEU A 198 1.28 4.92 2.28
N ALA A 199 2.17 3.99 2.66
CA ALA A 199 1.86 2.92 3.59
C ALA A 199 1.42 3.47 4.95
N GLY A 200 2.09 4.50 5.47
CA GLY A 200 1.70 5.18 6.71
C GLY A 200 0.31 5.83 6.64
N ILE A 201 -0.01 6.49 5.52
CA ILE A 201 -1.36 7.02 5.28
C ILE A 201 -2.38 5.86 5.21
N GLY A 202 -2.07 4.81 4.45
CA GLY A 202 -2.91 3.61 4.33
C GLY A 202 -3.15 2.92 5.68
N ALA A 203 -2.15 2.87 6.55
CA ALA A 203 -2.24 2.32 7.90
C ALA A 203 -3.27 3.03 8.76
N VAL A 204 -3.25 4.37 8.75
CA VAL A 204 -4.22 5.18 9.48
C VAL A 204 -5.62 4.98 8.93
N LEU A 205 -5.80 5.04 7.61
CA LEU A 205 -7.11 4.84 6.96
C LEU A 205 -7.66 3.44 7.21
N TYR A 206 -6.80 2.41 7.18
CA TYR A 206 -7.19 1.05 7.52
C TYR A 206 -7.63 0.93 9.00
N SER A 207 -6.85 1.52 9.92
CA SER A 207 -7.19 1.54 11.34
C SER A 207 -8.50 2.29 11.62
N MET A 208 -8.82 3.34 10.83
CA MET A 208 -10.12 4.02 10.89
C MET A 208 -11.27 3.13 10.42
N ALA A 209 -11.05 2.31 9.39
CA ALA A 209 -12.08 1.45 8.82
C ALA A 209 -12.37 0.22 9.71
N TYR A 210 -11.36 -0.34 10.34
CA TYR A 210 -11.46 -1.59 11.08
C TYR A 210 -11.28 -1.45 12.61
N SER A 211 -10.90 -0.27 13.10
CA SER A 211 -10.71 0.09 14.51
C SER A 211 -9.77 -0.88 15.27
N GLN A 212 -8.85 -1.53 14.59
CA GLN A 212 -7.93 -2.49 15.18
C GLN A 212 -6.56 -2.52 14.50
N ALA A 213 -5.52 -2.85 15.29
CA ALA A 213 -4.19 -3.19 14.82
C ALA A 213 -3.81 -4.57 15.33
N THR A 214 -3.37 -5.46 14.42
CA THR A 214 -2.90 -6.81 14.75
C THR A 214 -1.52 -7.04 14.13
N PRO A 215 -0.66 -7.89 14.74
CA PRO A 215 0.68 -8.14 14.21
C PRO A 215 0.67 -8.74 12.79
N THR A 216 -0.37 -9.49 12.44
CA THR A 216 -0.49 -10.21 11.17
C THR A 216 -1.28 -9.45 10.10
N MET A 217 -1.81 -8.24 10.42
CA MET A 217 -2.64 -7.48 9.49
C MET A 217 -1.89 -7.11 8.20
N GLY A 218 -0.57 -6.92 8.31
CA GLY A 218 0.30 -6.53 7.19
C GLY A 218 0.32 -7.56 6.07
N VAL A 219 0.34 -8.84 6.42
CA VAL A 219 0.41 -9.95 5.45
C VAL A 219 -0.80 -9.97 4.53
N MET A 220 -2.02 -9.97 5.08
CA MET A 220 -3.24 -10.03 4.27
C MET A 220 -3.47 -8.76 3.48
N LEU A 221 -3.29 -7.59 4.11
CA LEU A 221 -3.45 -6.30 3.45
C LEU A 221 -2.40 -6.11 2.35
N GLY A 222 -1.14 -6.45 2.65
CA GLY A 222 -0.04 -6.41 1.70
C GLY A 222 -0.26 -7.34 0.51
N THR A 223 -0.68 -8.58 0.74
CA THR A 223 -0.94 -9.54 -0.33
C THR A 223 -2.07 -9.08 -1.26
N LYS A 224 -3.19 -8.58 -0.72
CA LYS A 224 -4.30 -8.05 -1.53
C LYS A 224 -3.91 -6.80 -2.31
N ALA A 225 -3.13 -5.91 -1.71
CA ALA A 225 -2.61 -4.73 -2.39
C ALA A 225 -1.59 -5.10 -3.48
N PHE A 226 -0.79 -6.13 -3.26
CA PHE A 226 0.06 -6.70 -4.31
C PHE A 226 -0.78 -7.25 -5.47
N VAL A 227 -1.84 -8.03 -5.17
CA VAL A 227 -2.81 -8.46 -6.19
C VAL A 227 -3.36 -7.27 -6.96
N ALA A 228 -3.76 -6.20 -6.26
CA ALA A 228 -4.25 -4.98 -6.87
C ALA A 228 -3.22 -4.33 -7.81
N ALA A 229 -1.95 -4.24 -7.37
CA ALA A 229 -0.87 -3.71 -8.19
C ALA A 229 -0.65 -4.55 -9.47
N VAL A 230 -0.68 -5.89 -9.36
CA VAL A 230 -0.53 -6.81 -10.49
C VAL A 230 -1.72 -6.71 -11.44
N LEU A 231 -2.94 -6.75 -10.91
CA LEU A 231 -4.16 -6.60 -11.71
C LEU A 231 -4.16 -5.29 -12.51
N GLY A 232 -3.79 -4.21 -11.85
CA GLY A 232 -3.72 -2.89 -12.47
C GLY A 232 -2.62 -2.77 -13.52
N GLY A 233 -1.54 -3.52 -13.36
CA GLY A 233 -0.30 -3.43 -14.13
C GLY A 233 0.80 -2.76 -13.31
N ILE A 234 1.71 -3.56 -12.77
CA ILE A 234 2.79 -3.10 -11.91
C ILE A 234 3.64 -2.04 -12.62
N GLY A 235 3.97 -0.96 -11.93
CA GLY A 235 4.70 0.18 -12.49
C GLY A 235 3.81 1.29 -13.04
N SER A 236 2.49 1.07 -13.12
CA SER A 236 1.51 2.07 -13.58
C SER A 236 0.73 2.65 -12.40
N ILE A 237 0.91 3.95 -12.09
CA ILE A 237 0.16 4.64 -11.03
C ILE A 237 -1.36 4.53 -11.24
N PRO A 238 -1.92 4.89 -12.44
CA PRO A 238 -3.36 4.72 -12.66
C PRO A 238 -3.78 3.25 -12.63
N GLY A 239 -2.90 2.33 -13.05
CA GLY A 239 -3.14 0.90 -12.95
C GLY A 239 -3.33 0.45 -11.51
N ALA A 240 -2.44 0.82 -10.59
CA ALA A 240 -2.55 0.47 -9.17
C ALA A 240 -3.86 0.96 -8.54
N VAL A 241 -4.33 2.16 -8.92
CA VAL A 241 -5.61 2.70 -8.44
C VAL A 241 -6.78 1.85 -8.95
N ILE A 242 -6.82 1.57 -10.26
CA ILE A 242 -7.89 0.75 -10.85
C ILE A 242 -7.89 -0.65 -10.26
N GLY A 243 -6.71 -1.27 -10.13
CA GLY A 243 -6.56 -2.58 -9.52
C GLY A 243 -7.04 -2.61 -8.06
N GLY A 244 -6.69 -1.58 -7.28
CA GLY A 244 -7.16 -1.43 -5.89
C GLY A 244 -8.67 -1.34 -5.80
N LEU A 245 -9.28 -0.51 -6.65
CA LEU A 245 -10.74 -0.39 -6.72
C LEU A 245 -11.41 -1.71 -7.12
N LEU A 246 -10.88 -2.40 -8.13
CA LEU A 246 -11.41 -3.70 -8.56
C LEU A 246 -11.38 -4.75 -7.45
N VAL A 247 -10.25 -4.86 -6.72
CA VAL A 247 -10.13 -5.78 -5.57
C VAL A 247 -11.11 -5.39 -4.47
N GLY A 248 -11.23 -4.10 -4.12
CA GLY A 248 -12.15 -3.63 -3.10
C GLY A 248 -13.61 -3.89 -3.47
N PHE A 249 -14.01 -3.62 -4.71
CA PHE A 249 -15.36 -3.95 -5.19
C PHE A 249 -15.62 -5.45 -5.18
N ALA A 250 -14.70 -6.27 -5.68
CA ALA A 250 -14.85 -7.72 -5.68
C ALA A 250 -15.08 -8.26 -4.27
N GLU A 251 -14.29 -7.82 -3.29
CA GLU A 251 -14.40 -8.26 -1.90
C GLU A 251 -15.74 -7.86 -1.26
N VAL A 252 -16.16 -6.61 -1.48
CA VAL A 252 -17.42 -6.09 -0.91
C VAL A 252 -18.64 -6.75 -1.56
N PHE A 253 -18.67 -6.91 -2.89
CA PHE A 253 -19.79 -7.55 -3.55
C PHE A 253 -19.92 -9.03 -3.21
N VAL A 254 -18.81 -9.77 -3.13
CA VAL A 254 -18.81 -11.18 -2.69
C VAL A 254 -19.36 -11.29 -1.26
N SER A 255 -18.96 -10.37 -0.39
CA SER A 255 -19.47 -10.32 1.00
C SER A 255 -20.96 -9.95 1.04
N ALA A 256 -21.42 -9.06 0.17
CA ALA A 256 -22.81 -8.60 0.11
C ALA A 256 -23.81 -9.70 -0.32
N ILE A 257 -23.37 -10.65 -1.16
CA ILE A 257 -24.17 -11.81 -1.56
C ILE A 257 -24.12 -12.99 -0.56
N GLY A 258 -23.52 -12.77 0.63
CA GLY A 258 -23.44 -13.77 1.69
C GLY A 258 -22.24 -14.73 1.60
N LEU A 259 -21.35 -14.56 0.65
CA LEU A 259 -20.19 -15.40 0.44
C LEU A 259 -18.89 -14.82 1.07
N SER A 260 -18.99 -14.22 2.26
CA SER A 260 -17.85 -13.54 2.93
C SER A 260 -16.63 -14.43 3.14
N VAL A 261 -16.81 -15.74 3.31
CA VAL A 261 -15.73 -16.73 3.46
C VAL A 261 -14.91 -16.86 2.16
N TRP A 262 -15.54 -16.61 1.00
CA TRP A 262 -14.93 -16.76 -0.32
C TRP A 262 -14.31 -15.47 -0.87
N LYS A 263 -14.42 -14.35 -0.15
CA LYS A 263 -13.97 -13.04 -0.63
C LYS A 263 -12.50 -13.04 -1.05
N ASP A 264 -11.63 -13.67 -0.27
CA ASP A 264 -10.20 -13.76 -0.55
C ASP A 264 -9.92 -14.68 -1.75
N ALA A 265 -10.61 -15.81 -1.81
CA ALA A 265 -10.50 -16.74 -2.95
C ALA A 265 -10.88 -16.08 -4.28
N VAL A 266 -11.95 -15.24 -4.29
CA VAL A 266 -12.37 -14.50 -5.48
C VAL A 266 -11.32 -13.47 -5.90
N VAL A 267 -10.69 -12.76 -4.95
CA VAL A 267 -9.60 -11.82 -5.25
C VAL A 267 -8.42 -12.52 -5.91
N PHE A 268 -8.01 -13.68 -5.38
CA PHE A 268 -6.91 -14.44 -5.99
C PHE A 268 -7.31 -15.09 -7.33
N LEU A 269 -8.57 -15.52 -7.47
CA LEU A 269 -9.09 -16.02 -8.74
C LEU A 269 -9.06 -14.91 -9.82
N LEU A 270 -9.46 -13.70 -9.49
CA LEU A 270 -9.35 -12.55 -10.40
C LEU A 270 -7.91 -12.31 -10.84
N LEU A 271 -6.95 -12.42 -9.92
CA LEU A 271 -5.52 -12.33 -10.27
C LEU A 271 -5.14 -13.37 -11.30
N ILE A 272 -5.49 -14.64 -11.07
CA ILE A 272 -5.17 -15.75 -11.97
C ILE A 272 -5.77 -15.51 -13.36
N ILE A 273 -7.06 -15.13 -13.43
CA ILE A 273 -7.75 -14.84 -14.68
C ILE A 273 -7.04 -13.73 -15.45
N VAL A 274 -6.72 -12.62 -14.78
CA VAL A 274 -6.05 -11.49 -15.44
C VAL A 274 -4.66 -11.85 -15.90
N LEU A 275 -3.88 -12.61 -15.13
CA LEU A 275 -2.54 -13.05 -15.56
C LEU A 275 -2.57 -14.01 -16.75
N ILE A 276 -3.61 -14.86 -16.87
CA ILE A 276 -3.78 -15.74 -18.04
C ILE A 276 -4.18 -14.93 -19.27
N VAL A 277 -5.11 -13.98 -19.15
CA VAL A 277 -5.64 -13.20 -20.28
C VAL A 277 -4.71 -12.07 -20.68
N LYS A 278 -4.13 -11.36 -19.70
CA LYS A 278 -3.27 -10.21 -19.92
C LYS A 278 -2.15 -10.16 -18.87
N PRO A 279 -1.03 -10.87 -19.06
CA PRO A 279 0.03 -11.02 -18.06
C PRO A 279 0.69 -9.69 -17.63
N THR A 280 0.52 -8.62 -18.42
CA THR A 280 1.01 -7.28 -18.06
C THR A 280 0.06 -6.51 -17.11
N GLY A 281 -1.11 -7.06 -16.80
CA GLY A 281 -2.18 -6.34 -16.10
C GLY A 281 -2.97 -5.40 -17.02
N ILE A 282 -3.99 -4.72 -16.45
CA ILE A 282 -4.96 -3.93 -17.23
C ILE A 282 -4.29 -2.74 -17.94
N LEU A 283 -3.43 -1.99 -17.25
CA LEU A 283 -2.71 -0.82 -17.76
C LEU A 283 -1.18 -0.98 -17.76
N GLY A 284 -0.69 -2.20 -17.62
CA GLY A 284 0.73 -2.50 -17.69
C GLY A 284 1.29 -2.32 -19.10
N ARG A 285 2.57 -1.91 -19.17
CA ARG A 285 3.32 -1.83 -20.43
C ARG A 285 4.15 -3.07 -20.60
N THR A 286 4.22 -3.59 -21.81
CA THR A 286 5.19 -4.63 -22.17
C THR A 286 6.60 -4.01 -22.08
N MET A 287 7.40 -4.47 -21.12
CA MET A 287 8.83 -4.17 -21.14
C MET A 287 9.45 -5.00 -22.28
N SER A 288 9.96 -4.33 -23.30
CA SER A 288 10.84 -4.95 -24.29
C SER A 288 12.13 -5.31 -23.55
N GLU A 289 12.42 -6.60 -23.41
CA GLU A 289 13.77 -7.02 -23.02
C GLU A 289 14.73 -6.49 -24.10
N LYS A 290 15.57 -5.54 -23.71
CA LYS A 290 16.71 -5.15 -24.55
C LYS A 290 17.71 -6.31 -24.47
N VAL A 291 17.81 -7.05 -25.56
CA VAL A 291 18.85 -8.05 -25.82
C VAL A 291 20.20 -7.34 -25.85
#